data_48602b62161094cbeb1056f713ee8f39
#
_entry.id   48602b62161094cbeb1056f713ee8f39
#
_cell.length_a   1.000
_cell.length_b   1.000
_cell.length_c   1.000
_cell.angle_alpha   90.00
_cell.angle_beta   90.00
_cell.angle_gamma   90.00
#
_symmetry.space_group_name_H-M   'P 1'
#
loop_
_entity.id
_entity.type
_entity.pdbx_description
1 polymer ?
#
loop_
_entity_poly.entity_id
_entity_poly.type
_entity_poly.pdbx_seq_one_letter_code
_entity_poly.pdbx_strand_id
1 'polypeptide(L)'
;GVKGYGGGVVGRYSQLADQYPHLAEFHTMRLNAPSGFFYNTAKLRTICDIWEKHGSGLTNVHGTCGDLVMLGCKTEELQPTFDEFSEEEIDLGGSGSDLRTPVACVGPGYCEHACYDTLDMCTDITNEWQDELHRPMWPYKSKIKMAGCANDCVGAGARADIAVIGTWRDSITIDNDEVKKYAEAGMDVAAVAHKCPTKCLTYDKETGELSVDAPNCTRCMHCINTMGRAIKQGKEKGATILVGAKSTIVKSPFMAWVLVPFMKMESPYDEFKELVNNIWDWWDENGKTRERLGETIYRMGMGEFLRGIDMPAVPQMVWRPRANPYVFWQPDEVEARPEEEAAE
;
A
#
# COMPACT_ATOMS: atom_id res chain seq x y z
N GLY A 1 23.90 -10.14 0.11
CA GLY A 1 23.15 -8.93 -0.13
C GLY A 1 22.69 -8.79 -1.57
N VAL A 2 21.85 -7.80 -1.80
CA VAL A 2 21.36 -7.45 -3.12
C VAL A 2 21.76 -6.01 -3.40
N LYS A 3 22.48 -5.77 -4.50
CA LYS A 3 22.74 -4.41 -4.99
C LYS A 3 21.78 -4.14 -6.14
N GLY A 4 20.95 -3.10 -6.01
CA GLY A 4 20.19 -2.57 -7.12
C GLY A 4 21.06 -1.57 -7.89
N TYR A 5 21.02 -1.67 -9.20
CA TYR A 5 21.77 -0.78 -10.09
C TYR A 5 20.92 0.38 -10.61
N GLY A 6 19.62 0.39 -10.31
CA GLY A 6 18.62 1.25 -10.91
C GLY A 6 17.98 0.62 -12.16
N GLY A 7 16.87 1.20 -12.63
CA GLY A 7 16.23 0.79 -13.89
C GLY A 7 15.83 -0.69 -13.97
N GLY A 8 15.45 -1.30 -12.86
CA GLY A 8 14.99 -2.69 -12.84
C GLY A 8 16.07 -3.75 -12.76
N VAL A 9 17.36 -3.40 -12.81
CA VAL A 9 18.46 -4.37 -12.74
C VAL A 9 19.00 -4.49 -11.32
N VAL A 10 19.24 -5.71 -10.88
CA VAL A 10 19.72 -6.06 -9.53
C VAL A 10 20.85 -7.08 -9.61
N GLY A 11 22.00 -6.79 -8.99
CA GLY A 11 23.06 -7.78 -8.74
C GLY A 11 22.75 -8.60 -7.50
N ARG A 12 22.46 -9.89 -7.67
CA ARG A 12 22.31 -10.83 -6.55
C ARG A 12 23.62 -11.53 -6.26
N TYR A 13 23.94 -11.62 -4.98
CA TYR A 13 25.14 -12.30 -4.50
C TYR A 13 26.47 -11.78 -5.08
N SER A 14 26.48 -10.63 -5.73
CA SER A 14 27.68 -10.04 -6.36
C SER A 14 28.83 -9.82 -5.38
N GLN A 15 28.56 -9.65 -4.08
CA GLN A 15 29.60 -9.60 -3.05
C GLN A 15 30.28 -10.94 -2.77
N LEU A 16 29.75 -12.04 -3.29
CA LEU A 16 30.34 -13.37 -3.17
C LEU A 16 31.08 -13.77 -4.43
N ALA A 17 31.24 -12.89 -5.42
CA ALA A 17 31.90 -13.17 -6.68
C ALA A 17 33.39 -13.62 -6.51
N ASP A 18 34.06 -13.10 -5.48
CA ASP A 18 35.43 -13.51 -5.15
C ASP A 18 35.54 -15.01 -4.75
N GLN A 19 34.47 -15.51 -4.09
CA GLN A 19 34.38 -16.92 -3.69
C GLN A 19 33.73 -17.81 -4.75
N TYR A 20 32.79 -17.24 -5.50
CA TYR A 20 32.01 -17.93 -6.52
C TYR A 20 31.94 -17.06 -7.78
N PRO A 21 32.99 -17.16 -8.66
CA PRO A 21 33.11 -16.26 -9.83
C PRO A 21 31.90 -16.24 -10.76
N HIS A 22 31.20 -17.35 -10.89
CA HIS A 22 29.98 -17.44 -11.71
C HIS A 22 28.81 -16.56 -11.21
N LEU A 23 28.86 -16.09 -9.96
CA LEU A 23 27.86 -15.16 -9.42
C LEU A 23 28.12 -13.69 -9.79
N ALA A 24 29.28 -13.38 -10.36
CA ALA A 24 29.60 -12.03 -10.84
C ALA A 24 28.59 -11.56 -11.90
N GLU A 25 28.13 -12.48 -12.74
CA GLU A 25 27.20 -12.25 -13.84
C GLU A 25 25.77 -12.75 -13.59
N PHE A 26 25.41 -13.03 -12.33
CA PHE A 26 24.05 -13.42 -11.97
C PHE A 26 23.16 -12.19 -11.79
N HIS A 27 22.82 -11.52 -12.92
CA HIS A 27 21.94 -10.38 -12.88
C HIS A 27 20.47 -10.79 -12.77
N THR A 28 19.67 -9.95 -12.15
CA THR A 28 18.25 -10.14 -11.97
C THR A 28 17.55 -8.93 -12.55
N MET A 29 16.59 -9.14 -13.43
CA MET A 29 15.75 -8.08 -13.98
C MET A 29 14.36 -8.11 -13.32
N ARG A 30 13.75 -6.95 -13.19
CA ARG A 30 12.38 -6.80 -12.68
C ARG A 30 11.53 -6.24 -13.77
N LEU A 31 10.43 -6.89 -14.07
CA LEU A 31 9.44 -6.37 -14.99
C LEU A 31 8.37 -5.61 -14.23
N ASN A 32 8.01 -4.44 -14.75
CA ASN A 32 6.92 -3.65 -14.21
C ASN A 32 5.59 -4.42 -14.37
N ALA A 33 4.84 -4.54 -13.27
CA ALA A 33 3.58 -5.25 -13.32
C ALA A 33 2.47 -4.32 -13.82
N PRO A 34 1.51 -4.83 -14.60
CA PRO A 34 0.30 -4.09 -14.91
C PRO A 34 -0.53 -3.86 -13.64
N SER A 35 -1.33 -2.79 -13.64
CA SER A 35 -2.20 -2.45 -12.53
C SER A 35 -3.07 -3.64 -12.12
N GLY A 36 -3.10 -3.93 -10.79
CA GLY A 36 -3.85 -5.05 -10.24
C GLY A 36 -3.32 -6.44 -10.62
N PHE A 37 -2.14 -6.53 -11.24
CA PHE A 37 -1.51 -7.80 -11.69
C PHE A 37 -2.28 -8.56 -12.75
N PHE A 38 -3.06 -7.86 -13.57
CA PHE A 38 -3.82 -8.49 -14.64
C PHE A 38 -2.95 -8.76 -15.86
N TYR A 39 -2.47 -9.98 -16.01
CA TYR A 39 -1.77 -10.47 -17.19
C TYR A 39 -2.70 -11.30 -18.07
N ASN A 40 -2.65 -11.12 -19.38
CA ASN A 40 -3.22 -12.09 -20.28
C ASN A 40 -2.23 -13.25 -20.55
N THR A 41 -2.76 -14.40 -20.96
CA THR A 41 -1.94 -15.60 -21.14
C THR A 41 -0.96 -15.51 -22.31
N ALA A 42 -1.26 -14.70 -23.34
CA ALA A 42 -0.34 -14.47 -24.45
C ALA A 42 0.90 -13.68 -23.96
N LYS A 43 0.70 -12.54 -23.26
CA LYS A 43 1.80 -11.74 -22.72
C LYS A 43 2.66 -12.52 -21.72
N LEU A 44 2.05 -13.39 -20.88
CA LEU A 44 2.83 -14.26 -19.98
C LEU A 44 3.72 -15.25 -20.76
N ARG A 45 3.24 -15.81 -21.88
CA ARG A 45 4.08 -16.67 -22.73
C ARG A 45 5.23 -15.89 -23.36
N THR A 46 4.95 -14.73 -23.93
CA THR A 46 6.00 -13.84 -24.47
C THR A 46 7.08 -13.55 -23.43
N ILE A 47 6.69 -13.22 -22.19
CA ILE A 47 7.67 -13.00 -21.11
C ILE A 47 8.50 -14.26 -20.83
N CYS A 48 7.88 -15.42 -20.80
CA CYS A 48 8.60 -16.68 -20.59
C CYS A 48 9.57 -16.99 -21.75
N ASP A 49 9.13 -16.83 -23.00
CA ASP A 49 9.91 -17.13 -24.19
C ASP A 49 11.17 -16.23 -24.26
N ILE A 50 11.02 -14.92 -24.01
CA ILE A 50 12.12 -13.97 -23.95
C ILE A 50 13.10 -14.38 -22.82
N TRP A 51 12.58 -14.73 -21.65
CA TRP A 51 13.43 -15.07 -20.52
C TRP A 51 14.12 -16.42 -20.66
N GLU A 52 13.52 -17.39 -21.32
CA GLU A 52 14.18 -18.66 -21.66
C GLU A 52 15.32 -18.46 -22.65
N LYS A 53 15.20 -17.48 -23.56
CA LYS A 53 16.22 -17.15 -24.56
C LYS A 53 17.45 -16.47 -23.95
N HIS A 54 17.25 -15.49 -23.07
CA HIS A 54 18.31 -14.60 -22.58
C HIS A 54 18.79 -14.88 -21.16
N GLY A 55 18.00 -15.60 -20.37
CA GLY A 55 18.27 -15.85 -18.96
C GLY A 55 18.22 -17.32 -18.60
N SER A 56 18.09 -17.56 -17.30
CA SER A 56 18.03 -18.92 -16.74
C SER A 56 16.67 -19.61 -16.91
N GLY A 57 15.64 -18.92 -17.38
CA GLY A 57 14.24 -19.38 -17.35
C GLY A 57 13.59 -19.27 -15.96
N LEU A 58 14.35 -19.03 -14.90
CA LEU A 58 13.81 -18.95 -13.54
C LEU A 58 13.14 -17.61 -13.26
N THR A 59 11.88 -17.64 -12.93
CA THR A 59 11.04 -16.46 -12.59
C THR A 59 10.48 -16.58 -11.18
N ASN A 60 10.26 -15.42 -10.53
CA ASN A 60 9.59 -15.33 -9.26
C ASN A 60 8.54 -14.21 -9.27
N VAL A 61 7.30 -14.54 -8.92
CA VAL A 61 6.27 -13.53 -8.67
C VAL A 61 6.51 -12.91 -7.30
N HIS A 62 7.05 -11.69 -7.29
CA HIS A 62 7.45 -11.02 -6.06
C HIS A 62 6.30 -10.21 -5.46
N GLY A 63 5.44 -10.86 -4.68
CA GLY A 63 4.20 -10.28 -4.12
C GLY A 63 4.36 -9.00 -3.29
N THR A 64 5.55 -8.70 -2.76
CA THR A 64 5.76 -7.48 -1.96
C THR A 64 6.06 -6.23 -2.79
N CYS A 65 6.51 -6.38 -4.03
CA CYS A 65 6.79 -5.29 -4.95
C CYS A 65 5.97 -5.39 -6.24
N GLY A 66 5.20 -6.48 -6.40
CA GLY A 66 4.38 -6.69 -7.56
C GLY A 66 5.11 -7.02 -8.85
N ASP A 67 6.43 -7.09 -8.81
CA ASP A 67 7.23 -7.36 -10.01
C ASP A 67 7.23 -8.85 -10.38
N LEU A 68 7.35 -9.15 -11.66
CA LEU A 68 7.95 -10.41 -12.09
C LEU A 68 9.47 -10.25 -12.00
N VAL A 69 10.09 -11.10 -11.21
CA VAL A 69 11.54 -11.07 -10.98
C VAL A 69 12.19 -12.19 -11.80
N MET A 70 12.97 -11.78 -12.79
CA MET A 70 13.68 -12.63 -13.75
C MET A 70 15.08 -12.89 -13.22
N LEU A 71 15.39 -14.12 -12.82
CA LEU A 71 16.58 -14.48 -12.05
C LEU A 71 17.66 -15.10 -12.93
N GLY A 72 18.84 -14.50 -12.97
CA GLY A 72 20.03 -15.09 -13.61
C GLY A 72 20.15 -14.80 -15.11
N CYS A 73 20.75 -13.66 -15.41
CA CYS A 73 21.10 -13.23 -16.75
C CYS A 73 22.58 -12.82 -16.76
N LYS A 74 23.29 -13.09 -17.85
CA LYS A 74 24.66 -12.62 -18.04
C LYS A 74 24.68 -11.14 -18.38
N THR A 75 25.83 -10.50 -18.18
CA THR A 75 26.00 -9.06 -18.48
C THR A 75 25.73 -8.75 -19.95
N GLU A 76 26.19 -9.59 -20.86
CA GLU A 76 26.03 -9.46 -22.33
C GLU A 76 24.58 -9.59 -22.78
N GLU A 77 23.74 -10.28 -21.99
CA GLU A 77 22.32 -10.52 -22.31
C GLU A 77 21.39 -9.44 -21.73
N LEU A 78 21.87 -8.52 -20.90
CA LEU A 78 21.03 -7.48 -20.30
C LEU A 78 20.38 -6.57 -21.33
N GLN A 79 21.17 -6.02 -22.27
CA GLN A 79 20.65 -5.12 -23.29
C GLN A 79 19.74 -5.86 -24.28
N PRO A 80 20.12 -7.02 -24.84
CA PRO A 80 19.21 -7.78 -25.71
C PRO A 80 17.87 -8.13 -25.03
N THR A 81 17.89 -8.50 -23.74
CA THR A 81 16.66 -8.78 -22.98
C THR A 81 15.80 -7.55 -22.83
N PHE A 82 16.41 -6.39 -22.54
CA PHE A 82 15.70 -5.13 -22.42
C PHE A 82 15.07 -4.74 -23.75
N ASP A 83 15.81 -4.86 -24.85
CA ASP A 83 15.36 -4.49 -26.19
C ASP A 83 14.13 -5.33 -26.59
N GLU A 84 14.19 -6.66 -26.42
CA GLU A 84 13.04 -7.54 -26.73
C GLU A 84 11.82 -7.27 -25.83
N PHE A 85 12.02 -7.00 -24.53
CA PHE A 85 10.90 -6.60 -23.68
C PHE A 85 10.30 -5.26 -24.12
N SER A 86 11.13 -4.30 -24.51
CA SER A 86 10.67 -3.00 -24.99
C SER A 86 9.90 -3.09 -26.30
N GLU A 87 10.32 -3.96 -27.24
CA GLU A 87 9.58 -4.24 -28.49
C GLU A 87 8.19 -4.82 -28.21
N GLU A 88 8.03 -5.53 -27.10
CA GLU A 88 6.77 -6.12 -26.66
C GLU A 88 5.99 -5.18 -25.69
N GLU A 89 6.38 -3.91 -25.57
CA GLU A 89 5.75 -2.93 -24.68
C GLU A 89 5.74 -3.40 -23.21
N ILE A 90 6.81 -4.09 -22.78
CA ILE A 90 7.02 -4.53 -21.42
C ILE A 90 8.16 -3.72 -20.82
N ASP A 91 7.85 -2.91 -19.83
CA ASP A 91 8.81 -2.06 -19.17
C ASP A 91 9.46 -2.76 -17.97
N LEU A 92 10.62 -2.25 -17.54
CA LEU A 92 11.27 -2.70 -16.32
C LEU A 92 10.70 -1.98 -15.10
N GLY A 93 10.64 -2.68 -13.99
CA GLY A 93 10.27 -2.11 -12.68
C GLY A 93 11.45 -1.47 -11.98
N GLY A 94 11.20 -0.79 -10.85
CA GLY A 94 12.24 -0.10 -10.10
C GLY A 94 13.18 -1.03 -9.31
N SER A 95 14.43 -0.60 -9.19
CA SER A 95 15.45 -1.27 -8.38
C SER A 95 16.43 -0.26 -7.76
N GLY A 96 17.14 -0.62 -6.68
CA GLY A 96 18.10 0.33 -6.08
C GLY A 96 17.42 1.44 -5.26
N SER A 97 17.86 2.67 -5.45
CA SER A 97 17.40 3.88 -4.74
C SER A 97 16.40 4.69 -5.58
N ASP A 98 15.46 4.00 -6.18
CA ASP A 98 14.42 4.54 -7.04
C ASP A 98 13.01 4.16 -6.56
N LEU A 99 11.99 4.63 -7.27
CA LEU A 99 10.61 4.18 -7.06
C LEU A 99 10.55 2.68 -7.37
N ARG A 100 9.92 1.92 -6.52
CA ARG A 100 9.53 0.55 -6.84
C ARG A 100 8.25 0.59 -7.65
N THR A 101 8.07 -0.40 -8.53
CA THR A 101 6.81 -0.60 -9.23
C THR A 101 5.64 -0.29 -8.31
N PRO A 102 4.80 0.71 -8.63
CA PRO A 102 3.59 0.98 -7.87
C PRO A 102 2.68 -0.26 -7.84
N VAL A 103 2.06 -0.51 -6.71
CA VAL A 103 1.29 -1.73 -6.50
C VAL A 103 -0.14 -1.41 -6.13
N ALA A 104 -1.09 -1.86 -6.95
CA ALA A 104 -2.51 -1.78 -6.67
C ALA A 104 -3.12 -3.15 -6.37
N CYS A 105 -4.15 -3.19 -5.54
CA CYS A 105 -5.02 -4.37 -5.47
C CYS A 105 -5.89 -4.44 -6.73
N VAL A 106 -6.61 -5.56 -6.90
CA VAL A 106 -7.49 -5.78 -8.05
C VAL A 106 -8.61 -4.75 -8.23
N GLY A 107 -8.85 -3.91 -7.23
CA GLY A 107 -9.73 -2.75 -7.28
C GLY A 107 -11.12 -3.02 -7.87
N PRO A 108 -11.74 -2.00 -8.49
CA PRO A 108 -13.09 -2.12 -9.04
C PRO A 108 -13.16 -3.08 -10.24
N GLY A 109 -12.03 -3.45 -10.81
CA GLY A 109 -11.98 -4.44 -11.89
C GLY A 109 -12.47 -5.84 -11.46
N TYR A 110 -12.35 -6.17 -10.16
CA TYR A 110 -12.75 -7.48 -9.64
C TYR A 110 -13.32 -7.47 -8.21
N CYS A 111 -13.36 -6.33 -7.52
CA CYS A 111 -13.74 -6.26 -6.11
C CYS A 111 -14.77 -5.16 -5.84
N GLU A 112 -15.93 -5.55 -5.30
CA GLU A 112 -17.00 -4.61 -4.93
C GLU A 112 -16.67 -3.70 -3.74
N HIS A 113 -15.60 -4.03 -2.97
CA HIS A 113 -15.22 -3.30 -1.77
C HIS A 113 -14.29 -2.10 -2.04
N ALA A 114 -13.89 -1.88 -3.30
CA ALA A 114 -13.04 -0.75 -3.65
C ALA A 114 -13.75 0.58 -3.37
N CYS A 115 -13.07 1.48 -2.66
CA CYS A 115 -13.54 2.82 -2.36
C CYS A 115 -13.09 3.87 -3.38
N TYR A 116 -12.16 3.52 -4.26
CA TYR A 116 -11.67 4.34 -5.37
C TYR A 116 -11.10 3.43 -6.46
N ASP A 117 -10.82 3.98 -7.63
CA ASP A 117 -10.23 3.22 -8.73
C ASP A 117 -8.72 3.07 -8.52
N THR A 118 -8.32 1.95 -7.93
CA THR A 118 -6.92 1.63 -7.68
C THR A 118 -6.15 1.30 -8.96
N LEU A 119 -6.83 0.85 -10.00
CA LEU A 119 -6.21 0.46 -11.28
C LEU A 119 -5.86 1.68 -12.10
N ASP A 120 -6.81 2.61 -12.24
CA ASP A 120 -6.60 3.89 -12.91
C ASP A 120 -5.50 4.68 -12.20
N MET A 121 -5.59 4.85 -10.88
CA MET A 121 -4.57 5.52 -10.09
C MET A 121 -3.18 4.89 -10.25
N CYS A 122 -3.08 3.56 -10.24
CA CYS A 122 -1.79 2.87 -10.40
C CYS A 122 -1.18 3.12 -11.78
N THR A 123 -2.00 3.09 -12.82
CA THR A 123 -1.57 3.38 -14.19
C THR A 123 -1.11 4.84 -14.31
N ASP A 124 -1.91 5.77 -13.80
CA ASP A 124 -1.62 7.20 -13.87
C ASP A 124 -0.29 7.55 -13.19
N ILE A 125 -0.10 7.15 -11.93
CA ILE A 125 1.15 7.44 -11.21
C ILE A 125 2.36 6.69 -11.75
N THR A 126 2.18 5.50 -12.34
CA THR A 126 3.28 4.79 -12.99
C THR A 126 3.75 5.50 -14.25
N ASN A 127 2.81 6.05 -15.00
CA ASN A 127 3.13 6.83 -16.20
C ASN A 127 3.72 8.20 -15.85
N GLU A 128 3.24 8.86 -14.81
CA GLU A 128 3.75 10.15 -14.33
C GLU A 128 5.21 10.05 -13.90
N TRP A 129 5.55 9.01 -13.13
CA TRP A 129 6.85 8.89 -12.45
C TRP A 129 7.78 7.85 -13.11
N GLN A 130 7.91 7.89 -14.43
CA GLN A 130 8.80 6.99 -15.19
C GLN A 130 10.28 7.25 -14.87
N ASP A 131 10.67 8.50 -14.72
CA ASP A 131 12.05 8.84 -14.38
C ASP A 131 12.42 8.36 -12.99
N GLU A 132 11.52 8.52 -12.02
CA GLU A 132 11.66 8.05 -10.64
C GLU A 132 11.69 6.51 -10.53
N LEU A 133 11.04 5.84 -11.46
CA LEU A 133 11.03 4.38 -11.55
C LEU A 133 12.37 3.83 -12.08
N HIS A 134 13.00 4.54 -13.02
CA HIS A 134 14.16 4.06 -13.75
C HIS A 134 15.49 4.67 -13.30
N ARG A 135 15.47 5.77 -12.56
CA ARG A 135 16.67 6.49 -12.13
C ARG A 135 16.78 6.58 -10.62
N PRO A 136 17.96 6.33 -10.03
CA PRO A 136 18.17 6.57 -8.61
C PRO A 136 17.99 8.04 -8.25
N MET A 137 17.01 8.37 -7.42
CA MET A 137 16.60 9.73 -7.06
C MET A 137 16.79 10.05 -5.57
N TRP A 138 16.63 9.05 -4.68
CA TRP A 138 16.51 9.29 -3.24
C TRP A 138 17.58 8.55 -2.41
N PRO A 139 17.66 8.83 -1.11
CA PRO A 139 18.57 8.12 -0.19
C PRO A 139 18.43 6.60 -0.23
N TYR A 140 17.22 6.11 -0.48
CA TYR A 140 16.93 4.69 -0.67
C TYR A 140 15.65 4.51 -1.50
N LYS A 141 15.16 3.26 -1.59
CA LYS A 141 13.95 2.90 -2.34
C LYS A 141 12.70 3.55 -1.77
N SER A 142 11.83 4.05 -2.63
CA SER A 142 10.46 4.46 -2.34
C SER A 142 9.46 3.37 -2.78
N LYS A 143 8.36 3.22 -2.05
CA LYS A 143 7.28 2.29 -2.39
C LYS A 143 5.93 2.94 -2.19
N ILE A 144 5.10 2.90 -3.23
CA ILE A 144 3.70 3.32 -3.18
C ILE A 144 2.83 2.08 -3.35
N LYS A 145 1.85 1.89 -2.46
CA LYS A 145 0.89 0.80 -2.55
C LYS A 145 -0.53 1.28 -2.34
N MET A 146 -1.42 0.78 -3.17
CA MET A 146 -2.82 1.19 -3.25
C MET A 146 -3.74 0.01 -2.94
N ALA A 147 -4.38 0.07 -1.78
CA ALA A 147 -5.41 -0.87 -1.36
C ALA A 147 -6.79 -0.20 -1.49
N GLY A 148 -7.72 -0.80 -2.18
CA GLY A 148 -9.04 -0.25 -2.41
C GLY A 148 -9.94 -0.17 -1.17
N CYS A 149 -9.58 -0.85 -0.09
CA CYS A 149 -10.30 -0.83 1.20
C CYS A 149 -9.41 -1.28 2.35
N ALA A 150 -9.94 -1.25 3.58
CA ALA A 150 -9.22 -1.61 4.80
C ALA A 150 -8.82 -3.10 4.92
N ASN A 151 -9.23 -3.97 3.99
CA ASN A 151 -8.71 -5.34 3.93
C ASN A 151 -7.23 -5.40 3.54
N ASP A 152 -6.71 -4.31 2.94
CA ASP A 152 -5.28 -4.12 2.62
C ASP A 152 -4.62 -5.33 1.95
N CYS A 153 -5.23 -5.85 0.89
CA CYS A 153 -4.80 -7.07 0.19
C CYS A 153 -3.36 -7.01 -0.36
N VAL A 154 -2.80 -5.82 -0.52
CA VAL A 154 -1.41 -5.62 -0.98
C VAL A 154 -0.44 -5.30 0.16
N GLY A 155 -0.90 -5.27 1.41
CA GLY A 155 -0.08 -5.01 2.58
C GLY A 155 0.54 -3.61 2.56
N ALA A 156 -0.21 -2.61 2.17
CA ALA A 156 0.24 -1.24 2.03
C ALA A 156 0.67 -0.65 3.38
N GLY A 157 -0.19 -0.75 4.41
CA GLY A 157 0.05 -0.18 5.73
C GLY A 157 1.25 -0.74 6.49
N ALA A 158 1.78 -1.91 6.06
CA ALA A 158 2.93 -2.55 6.70
C ALA A 158 4.21 -2.53 5.84
N ARG A 159 4.12 -2.19 4.54
CA ARG A 159 5.23 -2.41 3.59
C ARG A 159 5.56 -1.23 2.69
N ALA A 160 4.67 -0.24 2.58
CA ALA A 160 4.85 0.91 1.71
C ALA A 160 5.40 2.12 2.46
N ASP A 161 6.26 2.88 1.81
CA ASP A 161 6.69 4.19 2.32
C ASP A 161 5.52 5.18 2.27
N ILE A 162 4.68 5.05 1.23
CA ILE A 162 3.42 5.77 1.07
C ILE A 162 2.33 4.73 0.78
N ALA A 163 1.33 4.65 1.65
CA ALA A 163 0.22 3.71 1.55
C ALA A 163 -1.09 4.46 1.34
N VAL A 164 -1.88 4.03 0.36
CA VAL A 164 -3.21 4.56 0.06
C VAL A 164 -4.21 3.47 0.37
N ILE A 165 -5.03 3.66 1.40
CA ILE A 165 -6.00 2.67 1.84
C ILE A 165 -7.41 3.22 1.73
N GLY A 166 -8.22 2.62 0.88
CA GLY A 166 -9.60 3.04 0.66
C GLY A 166 -10.44 3.04 1.93
N THR A 167 -11.21 4.10 2.09
CA THR A 167 -12.11 4.32 3.21
C THR A 167 -13.33 5.16 2.78
N TRP A 168 -14.20 5.47 3.72
CA TRP A 168 -15.34 6.36 3.50
C TRP A 168 -15.51 7.29 4.71
N ARG A 169 -16.16 8.43 4.53
CA ARG A 169 -16.31 9.43 5.60
C ARG A 169 -17.62 9.27 6.37
N ASP A 170 -18.71 9.00 5.68
CA ASP A 170 -20.05 8.82 6.25
C ASP A 170 -20.23 7.46 6.96
N SER A 171 -21.46 7.11 7.31
CA SER A 171 -21.78 5.84 7.99
C SER A 171 -21.86 4.68 7.00
N ILE A 172 -21.62 3.46 7.51
CA ILE A 172 -22.04 2.24 6.81
C ILE A 172 -23.55 2.24 6.60
N THR A 173 -24.01 1.61 5.54
CA THR A 173 -25.43 1.35 5.30
C THR A 173 -25.79 -0.05 5.74
N ILE A 174 -26.93 -0.19 6.42
CA ILE A 174 -27.45 -1.46 6.93
C ILE A 174 -28.83 -1.71 6.32
N ASP A 175 -28.99 -2.88 5.69
CA ASP A 175 -30.28 -3.41 5.23
C ASP A 175 -30.77 -4.43 6.25
N ASN A 176 -31.73 -4.01 7.10
CA ASN A 176 -32.25 -4.84 8.17
C ASN A 176 -33.13 -6.01 7.67
N ASP A 177 -33.67 -5.94 6.47
CA ASP A 177 -34.37 -7.10 5.88
C ASP A 177 -33.37 -8.20 5.49
N GLU A 178 -32.20 -7.83 4.96
CA GLU A 178 -31.11 -8.79 4.73
C GLU A 178 -30.48 -9.28 6.04
N VAL A 179 -30.39 -8.45 7.10
CA VAL A 179 -29.96 -8.88 8.44
C VAL A 179 -30.84 -9.99 8.97
N LYS A 180 -32.17 -9.87 8.86
CA LYS A 180 -33.15 -10.89 9.28
C LYS A 180 -32.96 -12.19 8.49
N LYS A 181 -32.73 -12.12 7.17
CA LYS A 181 -32.45 -13.32 6.35
C LYS A 181 -31.16 -14.02 6.77
N TYR A 182 -30.12 -13.27 7.18
CA TYR A 182 -28.91 -13.88 7.74
C TYR A 182 -29.20 -14.62 9.05
N ALA A 183 -30.00 -14.05 9.93
CA ALA A 183 -30.40 -14.68 11.18
C ALA A 183 -31.25 -15.94 10.95
N GLU A 184 -32.23 -15.87 10.04
CA GLU A 184 -33.07 -17.02 9.63
C GLU A 184 -32.23 -18.15 9.00
N ALA A 185 -31.15 -17.80 8.29
CA ALA A 185 -30.21 -18.77 7.74
C ALA A 185 -29.26 -19.38 8.78
N GLY A 186 -29.44 -19.02 10.07
CA GLY A 186 -28.68 -19.59 11.19
C GLY A 186 -27.40 -18.81 11.56
N MET A 187 -27.18 -17.61 11.04
CA MET A 187 -26.05 -16.77 11.45
C MET A 187 -26.30 -16.14 12.82
N ASP A 188 -25.33 -16.22 13.71
CA ASP A 188 -25.35 -15.49 14.99
C ASP A 188 -24.97 -14.01 14.75
N VAL A 189 -25.96 -13.18 14.43
CA VAL A 189 -25.78 -11.74 14.19
C VAL A 189 -25.29 -11.03 15.45
N ALA A 190 -25.71 -11.48 16.64
CA ALA A 190 -25.23 -10.92 17.90
C ALA A 190 -23.71 -11.15 18.07
N ALA A 191 -23.20 -12.30 17.67
CA ALA A 191 -21.76 -12.55 17.68
C ALA A 191 -21.01 -11.66 16.69
N VAL A 192 -21.58 -11.33 15.52
CA VAL A 192 -20.99 -10.37 14.57
C VAL A 192 -20.90 -8.99 15.20
N ALA A 193 -21.97 -8.49 15.81
CA ALA A 193 -21.96 -7.22 16.52
C ALA A 193 -20.96 -7.22 17.69
N HIS A 194 -20.91 -8.31 18.46
CA HIS A 194 -19.97 -8.45 19.58
C HIS A 194 -18.49 -8.43 19.16
N LYS A 195 -18.16 -8.90 17.96
CA LYS A 195 -16.79 -8.87 17.41
C LYS A 195 -16.35 -7.50 16.90
N CYS A 196 -17.26 -6.51 16.86
CA CYS A 196 -16.89 -5.14 16.49
C CYS A 196 -15.77 -4.62 17.42
N PRO A 197 -14.63 -4.14 16.89
CA PRO A 197 -13.50 -3.70 17.72
C PRO A 197 -13.84 -2.57 18.67
N THR A 198 -14.68 -1.64 18.24
CA THR A 198 -15.11 -0.46 19.03
C THR A 198 -16.50 -0.62 19.65
N LYS A 199 -17.13 -1.78 19.46
CA LYS A 199 -18.49 -2.04 19.97
C LYS A 199 -19.53 -1.06 19.46
N CYS A 200 -19.31 -0.51 18.28
CA CYS A 200 -20.26 0.46 17.67
C CYS A 200 -21.49 -0.19 17.03
N LEU A 201 -21.55 -1.52 16.96
CA LEU A 201 -22.69 -2.27 16.44
C LEU A 201 -23.56 -2.80 17.58
N THR A 202 -24.87 -2.60 17.47
CA THR A 202 -25.87 -3.12 18.42
C THR A 202 -26.91 -3.93 17.66
N TYR A 203 -27.13 -5.17 18.09
CA TYR A 203 -28.15 -6.05 17.53
C TYR A 203 -29.27 -6.24 18.54
N ASP A 204 -30.48 -5.86 18.16
CA ASP A 204 -31.70 -6.11 18.94
C ASP A 204 -32.29 -7.47 18.51
N LYS A 205 -32.34 -8.41 19.46
CA LYS A 205 -32.85 -9.75 19.21
C LYS A 205 -34.37 -9.82 19.10
N GLU A 206 -35.10 -8.84 19.68
CA GLU A 206 -36.55 -8.83 19.65
C GLU A 206 -37.06 -8.31 18.31
N THR A 207 -36.45 -7.30 17.77
CA THR A 207 -36.82 -6.70 16.46
C THR A 207 -36.07 -7.32 15.30
N GLY A 208 -34.94 -7.99 15.56
CA GLY A 208 -34.02 -8.50 14.54
C GLY A 208 -33.25 -7.40 13.78
N GLU A 209 -33.13 -6.24 14.40
CA GLU A 209 -32.49 -5.07 13.77
C GLU A 209 -31.06 -4.87 14.26
N LEU A 210 -30.17 -4.50 13.31
CA LEU A 210 -28.81 -4.11 13.58
C LEU A 210 -28.68 -2.59 13.39
N SER A 211 -28.04 -1.93 14.34
CA SER A 211 -27.77 -0.48 14.30
C SER A 211 -26.29 -0.20 14.50
N VAL A 212 -25.85 1.00 14.10
CA VAL A 212 -24.45 1.44 14.20
C VAL A 212 -24.36 2.82 14.86
N ASP A 213 -23.45 2.92 15.82
CA ASP A 213 -22.93 4.20 16.30
C ASP A 213 -21.81 4.65 15.34
N ALA A 214 -22.17 5.48 14.38
CA ALA A 214 -21.32 5.86 13.26
C ALA A 214 -20.02 6.59 13.67
N PRO A 215 -20.02 7.53 14.63
CA PRO A 215 -18.83 8.20 15.12
C PRO A 215 -17.76 7.22 15.66
N ASN A 216 -18.18 6.13 16.28
CA ASN A 216 -17.29 5.12 16.85
C ASN A 216 -16.91 4.01 15.86
N CYS A 217 -17.39 4.06 14.63
CA CYS A 217 -17.04 3.07 13.60
C CYS A 217 -15.62 3.30 13.06
N THR A 218 -14.74 2.31 13.21
CA THR A 218 -13.35 2.36 12.73
C THR A 218 -13.19 1.98 11.26
N ARG A 219 -14.25 1.70 10.56
CA ARG A 219 -14.25 1.33 9.14
C ARG A 219 -13.38 0.11 8.81
N CYS A 220 -13.23 -0.81 9.76
CA CYS A 220 -12.35 -1.97 9.67
C CYS A 220 -12.84 -3.08 8.72
N MET A 221 -14.00 -2.95 8.11
CA MET A 221 -14.62 -3.91 7.17
C MET A 221 -15.07 -5.24 7.78
N HIS A 222 -14.83 -5.53 9.07
CA HIS A 222 -15.12 -6.84 9.66
C HIS A 222 -16.59 -7.26 9.49
N CYS A 223 -17.55 -6.40 9.81
CA CYS A 223 -18.98 -6.68 9.65
C CYS A 223 -19.38 -6.80 8.16
N ILE A 224 -18.83 -5.94 7.31
CA ILE A 224 -19.09 -5.97 5.86
C ILE A 224 -18.59 -7.28 5.26
N ASN A 225 -17.37 -7.72 5.60
CA ASN A 225 -16.83 -8.99 5.12
C ASN A 225 -17.66 -10.21 5.57
N THR A 226 -18.35 -10.09 6.73
CA THR A 226 -19.16 -11.18 7.27
C THR A 226 -20.58 -11.17 6.71
N MET A 227 -21.18 -10.00 6.54
CA MET A 227 -22.58 -9.81 6.15
C MET A 227 -22.69 -8.88 4.92
N GLY A 228 -21.93 -9.15 3.86
CA GLY A 228 -21.76 -8.27 2.71
C GLY A 228 -23.03 -7.95 1.91
N ARG A 229 -24.11 -8.73 2.04
CA ARG A 229 -25.41 -8.38 1.47
C ARG A 229 -26.16 -7.37 2.32
N ALA A 230 -26.06 -7.49 3.65
CA ALA A 230 -26.78 -6.66 4.60
C ALA A 230 -26.06 -5.35 4.95
N ILE A 231 -24.70 -5.36 4.93
CA ILE A 231 -23.92 -4.20 5.37
C ILE A 231 -22.99 -3.75 4.24
N LYS A 232 -23.07 -2.48 3.89
CA LYS A 232 -22.25 -1.87 2.84
C LYS A 232 -21.46 -0.69 3.42
N GLN A 233 -20.37 -0.37 2.75
CA GLN A 233 -19.60 0.86 3.00
C GLN A 233 -20.45 2.10 2.86
N GLY A 234 -20.01 3.20 3.46
CA GLY A 234 -20.58 4.52 3.23
C GLY A 234 -20.46 4.96 1.76
N LYS A 235 -21.17 6.01 1.43
CA LYS A 235 -21.25 6.54 0.06
C LYS A 235 -20.16 7.56 -0.24
N GLU A 236 -19.72 8.32 0.76
CA GLU A 236 -18.65 9.31 0.62
C GLU A 236 -17.31 8.60 0.66
N LYS A 237 -16.90 8.02 -0.46
CA LYS A 237 -15.71 7.20 -0.62
C LYS A 237 -14.47 8.01 -0.97
N GLY A 238 -13.30 7.51 -0.55
CA GLY A 238 -11.97 8.08 -0.78
C GLY A 238 -10.91 7.16 -0.19
N ALA A 239 -9.79 7.72 0.26
CA ALA A 239 -8.72 6.94 0.89
C ALA A 239 -8.09 7.68 2.09
N THR A 240 -7.52 6.90 3.01
CA THR A 240 -6.57 7.36 4.02
C THR A 240 -5.16 7.23 3.44
N ILE A 241 -4.37 8.29 3.55
CA ILE A 241 -2.95 8.27 3.19
C ILE A 241 -2.13 8.03 4.45
N LEU A 242 -1.28 7.00 4.40
CA LEU A 242 -0.37 6.66 5.49
C LEU A 242 1.07 6.70 5.00
N VAL A 243 2.01 6.96 5.90
CA VAL A 243 3.42 7.17 5.56
C VAL A 243 4.34 6.39 6.49
N GLY A 244 5.47 5.93 5.96
CA GLY A 244 6.62 5.48 6.73
C GLY A 244 6.66 3.99 7.08
N ALA A 245 5.77 3.15 6.52
CA ALA A 245 5.87 1.71 6.78
C ALA A 245 7.10 1.09 6.14
N LYS A 246 7.65 0.14 6.83
CA LYS A 246 8.65 -0.78 6.29
C LYS A 246 8.59 -2.12 6.98
N SER A 247 8.81 -3.17 6.22
CA SER A 247 9.01 -4.52 6.73
C SER A 247 10.37 -5.00 6.28
N THR A 248 11.29 -5.20 7.21
CA THR A 248 12.64 -5.71 6.93
C THR A 248 13.08 -6.69 8.00
N ILE A 249 13.95 -7.63 7.61
CA ILE A 249 14.52 -8.61 8.54
C ILE A 249 15.67 -7.98 9.34
N VAL A 250 16.36 -6.97 8.78
CA VAL A 250 17.63 -6.45 9.30
C VAL A 250 17.45 -5.37 10.36
N LYS A 251 16.35 -4.62 10.31
CA LYS A 251 16.01 -3.55 11.25
C LYS A 251 14.56 -3.72 11.67
N SER A 252 14.17 -3.07 12.77
CA SER A 252 12.79 -3.12 13.25
C SER A 252 11.78 -2.75 12.17
N PRO A 253 10.68 -3.49 12.02
CA PRO A 253 9.58 -3.10 11.16
C PRO A 253 8.87 -1.88 11.72
N PHE A 254 8.33 -1.04 10.84
CA PHE A 254 7.42 0.06 11.19
C PHE A 254 6.08 -0.16 10.50
N MET A 255 5.00 0.07 11.23
CA MET A 255 3.69 0.31 10.62
C MET A 255 3.62 1.76 10.17
N ALA A 256 2.84 2.03 9.14
CA ALA A 256 2.64 3.38 8.66
C ALA A 256 1.88 4.24 9.68
N TRP A 257 2.21 5.54 9.70
CA TRP A 257 1.45 6.55 10.43
C TRP A 257 0.40 7.17 9.52
N VAL A 258 -0.73 7.56 10.07
CA VAL A 258 -1.74 8.33 9.33
C VAL A 258 -1.16 9.70 9.00
N LEU A 259 -1.20 10.08 7.73
CA LEU A 259 -0.82 11.42 7.26
C LEU A 259 -2.05 12.24 6.90
N VAL A 260 -2.91 11.70 6.03
CA VAL A 260 -4.18 12.31 5.67
C VAL A 260 -5.30 11.33 6.00
N PRO A 261 -6.18 11.64 6.96
CA PRO A 261 -7.25 10.73 7.37
C PRO A 261 -8.24 10.41 6.25
N PHE A 262 -8.52 11.39 5.40
CA PHE A 262 -9.41 11.21 4.26
C PHE A 262 -9.03 12.16 3.12
N MET A 263 -8.80 11.60 1.93
CA MET A 263 -8.57 12.30 0.68
C MET A 263 -9.53 11.72 -0.37
N LYS A 264 -10.14 12.58 -1.18
CA LYS A 264 -10.86 12.11 -2.37
C LYS A 264 -9.86 11.64 -3.41
N MET A 265 -10.14 10.48 -3.97
CA MET A 265 -9.25 9.85 -4.96
C MET A 265 -9.94 9.90 -6.33
N GLU A 266 -9.78 11.02 -7.01
CA GLU A 266 -10.36 11.28 -8.34
C GLU A 266 -9.23 11.63 -9.32
N SER A 267 -9.30 11.07 -10.54
CA SER A 267 -8.34 11.38 -11.62
C SER A 267 -8.38 12.90 -11.93
N PRO A 268 -7.23 13.56 -12.16
CA PRO A 268 -5.90 13.02 -12.36
C PRO A 268 -5.03 12.91 -11.09
N TYR A 269 -5.61 12.85 -9.89
CA TYR A 269 -4.94 12.64 -8.59
C TYR A 269 -3.92 13.72 -8.19
N ASP A 270 -4.10 14.95 -8.63
CA ASP A 270 -3.14 16.05 -8.45
C ASP A 270 -2.81 16.32 -6.98
N GLU A 271 -3.82 16.33 -6.10
CA GLU A 271 -3.62 16.53 -4.66
C GLU A 271 -2.71 15.44 -4.06
N PHE A 272 -2.88 14.19 -4.48
CA PHE A 272 -2.03 13.09 -4.05
C PHE A 272 -0.61 13.21 -4.61
N LYS A 273 -0.47 13.56 -5.89
CA LYS A 273 0.84 13.72 -6.55
C LYS A 273 1.64 14.86 -5.92
N GLU A 274 1.00 16.00 -5.65
CA GLU A 274 1.63 17.12 -4.96
C GLU A 274 2.12 16.71 -3.56
N LEU A 275 1.28 16.02 -2.79
CA LEU A 275 1.67 15.52 -1.48
C LEU A 275 2.87 14.58 -1.55
N VAL A 276 2.90 13.67 -2.53
CA VAL A 276 4.01 12.71 -2.70
C VAL A 276 5.30 13.43 -3.08
N ASN A 277 5.25 14.42 -3.98
CA ASN A 277 6.41 15.21 -4.36
C ASN A 277 6.98 15.97 -3.15
N ASN A 278 6.15 16.63 -2.35
CA ASN A 278 6.58 17.32 -1.13
C ASN A 278 7.23 16.35 -0.12
N ILE A 279 6.71 15.11 0.00
CA ILE A 279 7.30 14.06 0.84
C ILE A 279 8.68 13.66 0.32
N TRP A 280 8.83 13.47 -0.99
CA TRP A 280 10.08 13.05 -1.62
C TRP A 280 11.15 14.14 -1.52
N ASP A 281 10.80 15.40 -1.77
CA ASP A 281 11.72 16.55 -1.64
C ASP A 281 12.24 16.66 -0.20
N TRP A 282 11.36 16.60 0.78
CA TRP A 282 11.77 16.60 2.18
C TRP A 282 12.67 15.41 2.54
N TRP A 283 12.35 14.22 2.01
CA TRP A 283 13.15 13.03 2.29
C TRP A 283 14.53 13.08 1.61
N ASP A 284 14.63 13.61 0.41
CA ASP A 284 15.91 13.79 -0.29
C ASP A 284 16.83 14.73 0.49
N GLU A 285 16.29 15.84 0.98
CA GLU A 285 17.06 16.81 1.79
C GLU A 285 17.50 16.27 3.15
N ASN A 286 16.71 15.45 3.81
CA ASN A 286 16.89 15.05 5.21
C ASN A 286 17.33 13.60 5.42
N GLY A 287 17.19 12.75 4.41
CA GLY A 287 17.48 11.33 4.48
C GLY A 287 18.98 11.03 4.41
N LYS A 288 19.41 9.97 5.12
CA LYS A 288 20.77 9.45 5.04
C LYS A 288 20.84 8.32 4.02
N THR A 289 22.02 8.13 3.43
CA THR A 289 22.26 7.02 2.49
C THR A 289 21.74 5.69 3.04
N ARG A 290 20.85 5.04 2.28
CA ARG A 290 20.16 3.78 2.61
C ARG A 290 19.19 3.87 3.79
N GLU A 291 18.71 5.06 4.12
CA GLU A 291 17.67 5.29 5.12
C GLU A 291 16.30 5.38 4.44
N ARG A 292 15.34 4.59 4.92
CA ARG A 292 13.96 4.61 4.43
C ARG A 292 13.22 5.84 4.96
N LEU A 293 12.22 6.31 4.23
CA LEU A 293 11.38 7.43 4.63
C LEU A 293 10.91 7.34 6.10
N GLY A 294 10.33 6.19 6.50
CA GLY A 294 9.89 5.99 7.88
C GLY A 294 11.02 6.04 8.92
N GLU A 295 12.25 5.66 8.55
CA GLU A 295 13.41 5.77 9.43
C GLU A 295 13.84 7.24 9.58
N THR A 296 13.79 8.02 8.51
CA THR A 296 14.05 9.46 8.52
C THR A 296 13.03 10.19 9.39
N ILE A 297 11.73 9.91 9.19
CA ILE A 297 10.66 10.47 10.02
C ILE A 297 10.84 10.11 11.50
N TYR A 298 11.20 8.85 11.81
CA TYR A 298 11.44 8.42 13.18
C TYR A 298 12.65 9.14 13.82
N ARG A 299 13.70 9.38 13.05
CA ARG A 299 14.92 10.07 13.51
C ARG A 299 14.72 11.58 13.70
N MET A 300 14.03 12.22 12.76
CA MET A 300 13.79 13.68 12.78
C MET A 300 12.62 14.06 13.68
N GLY A 301 11.64 13.18 13.79
CA GLY A 301 10.38 13.40 14.48
C GLY A 301 9.25 13.82 13.54
N MET A 302 8.04 13.36 13.85
CA MET A 302 6.84 13.63 13.03
C MET A 302 6.57 15.15 12.90
N GLY A 303 6.83 15.94 13.94
CA GLY A 303 6.61 17.38 13.88
C GLY A 303 7.52 18.10 12.89
N GLU A 304 8.80 17.68 12.76
CA GLU A 304 9.71 18.21 11.74
C GLU A 304 9.27 17.81 10.34
N PHE A 305 8.86 16.55 10.17
CA PHE A 305 8.35 16.04 8.91
C PHE A 305 7.13 16.85 8.44
N LEU A 306 6.13 17.03 9.29
CA LEU A 306 4.91 17.76 8.94
C LEU A 306 5.21 19.24 8.58
N ARG A 307 6.11 19.91 9.31
CA ARG A 307 6.53 21.26 8.95
C ARG A 307 7.25 21.31 7.60
N GLY A 308 8.10 20.31 7.33
CA GLY A 308 8.85 20.25 6.07
C GLY A 308 8.01 20.01 4.83
N ILE A 309 6.86 19.36 4.97
CA ILE A 309 5.92 19.11 3.86
C ILE A 309 4.68 20.03 3.89
N ASP A 310 4.71 21.06 4.75
CA ASP A 310 3.62 22.05 4.97
C ASP A 310 2.26 21.40 5.28
N MET A 311 2.27 20.38 6.15
CA MET A 311 1.05 19.67 6.54
C MET A 311 0.70 19.92 8.02
N PRO A 312 -0.58 20.16 8.34
CA PRO A 312 -1.02 20.30 9.71
C PRO A 312 -0.98 18.97 10.46
N ALA A 313 -0.75 19.01 11.76
CA ALA A 313 -0.97 17.85 12.60
C ALA A 313 -2.47 17.56 12.72
N VAL A 314 -2.83 16.28 12.67
CA VAL A 314 -4.21 15.84 12.88
C VAL A 314 -4.28 14.96 14.13
N PRO A 315 -5.44 14.89 14.83
CA PRO A 315 -5.57 14.14 16.08
C PRO A 315 -5.14 12.68 15.97
N GLN A 316 -5.38 12.04 14.82
CA GLN A 316 -4.99 10.66 14.53
C GLN A 316 -3.48 10.40 14.59
N MET A 317 -2.65 11.44 14.46
CA MET A 317 -1.18 11.30 14.50
C MET A 317 -0.62 11.29 15.91
N VAL A 318 -1.25 11.99 16.85
CA VAL A 318 -0.64 12.29 18.16
C VAL A 318 -1.31 11.57 19.31
N TRP A 319 -2.56 11.15 19.15
CA TRP A 319 -3.31 10.51 20.22
C TRP A 319 -3.19 8.99 20.16
N ARG A 320 -2.51 8.40 21.15
CA ARG A 320 -2.29 6.96 21.29
C ARG A 320 -1.87 6.31 19.96
N PRO A 321 -0.59 6.40 19.54
CA PRO A 321 -0.12 5.94 18.24
C PRO A 321 -0.31 4.44 17.98
N ARG A 322 -0.73 3.66 18.98
CA ARG A 322 -1.15 2.26 18.87
C ARG A 322 -2.67 2.07 18.83
N ALA A 323 -3.45 3.15 19.00
CA ALA A 323 -4.87 3.08 18.75
C ALA A 323 -5.14 2.89 17.25
N ASN A 324 -6.31 2.36 16.92
CA ASN A 324 -6.69 2.13 15.54
C ASN A 324 -6.57 3.43 14.72
N PRO A 325 -5.73 3.49 13.66
CA PRO A 325 -5.53 4.70 12.86
C PRO A 325 -6.78 5.15 12.10
N TYR A 326 -7.82 4.31 12.05
CA TYR A 326 -9.08 4.60 11.37
C TYR A 326 -10.15 5.21 12.31
N VAL A 327 -9.83 5.49 13.56
CA VAL A 327 -10.71 6.25 14.45
C VAL A 327 -10.58 7.72 14.13
N PHE A 328 -11.63 8.32 13.61
CA PHE A 328 -11.71 9.76 13.35
C PHE A 328 -12.23 10.45 14.60
N TRP A 329 -11.33 11.00 15.38
CA TRP A 329 -11.67 11.80 16.56
C TRP A 329 -12.24 13.16 16.12
N GLN A 330 -13.28 13.60 16.80
CA GLN A 330 -13.70 14.98 16.64
C GLN A 330 -12.69 15.90 17.37
N PRO A 331 -12.41 17.12 16.85
CA PRO A 331 -11.43 18.01 17.49
C PRO A 331 -11.74 18.31 18.97
N ASP A 332 -12.99 18.43 19.34
CA ASP A 332 -13.50 18.66 20.69
C ASP A 332 -13.31 17.45 21.63
N GLU A 333 -13.25 16.23 21.10
CA GLU A 333 -12.96 15.03 21.91
C GLU A 333 -11.48 14.95 22.35
N VAL A 334 -10.59 15.64 21.64
CA VAL A 334 -9.15 15.68 21.98
C VAL A 334 -8.89 16.67 23.12
N GLU A 335 -9.66 17.72 23.20
CA GLU A 335 -9.54 18.78 24.24
C GLU A 335 -10.19 18.42 25.57
N ALA A 336 -11.15 17.47 25.58
CA ALA A 336 -12.02 17.19 26.73
C ALA A 336 -11.51 16.16 27.73
N ARG A 337 -10.29 15.60 27.60
CA ARG A 337 -9.80 14.63 28.60
C ARG A 337 -8.95 15.32 29.67
N PRO A 338 -9.38 15.22 30.94
CA PRO A 338 -8.60 15.73 32.05
C PRO A 338 -7.29 14.95 32.22
N GLU A 339 -6.26 15.63 32.74
CA GLU A 339 -4.94 15.10 33.05
C GLU A 339 -4.91 13.95 34.10
N GLU A 340 -6.05 13.47 34.57
CA GLU A 340 -6.20 12.56 35.69
C GLU A 340 -5.90 11.07 35.38
N GLU A 341 -5.75 10.66 34.12
CA GLU A 341 -5.38 9.24 33.79
C GLU A 341 -3.89 9.02 33.52
N ALA A 342 -3.03 9.97 33.77
CA ALA A 342 -1.57 9.82 33.59
C ALA A 342 -0.86 9.35 34.88
N ALA A 343 -1.60 8.96 35.92
CA ALA A 343 -1.06 8.60 37.25
C ALA A 343 -1.48 7.18 37.73
N GLU A 344 -1.70 6.22 36.79
CA GLU A 344 -1.75 4.79 37.15
C GLU A 344 -0.84 3.95 36.26
#